data_f9e277cfa13ce47016d1c8abae5203bd
#
_entry.id   f9e277cfa13ce47016d1c8abae5203bd
#
_cell.length_a   1.000
_cell.length_b   1.000
_cell.length_c   1.000
_cell.angle_alpha   90.00
_cell.angle_beta   90.00
_cell.angle_gamma   90.00
#
_symmetry.space_group_name_H-M   'P 1'
#
loop_
_entity.id
_entity.type
_entity.pdbx_description
1 polymer ?
#
loop_
_entity_poly.entity_id
_entity_poly.type
_entity_poly.pdbx_seq_one_letter_code
_entity_poly.pdbx_strand_id
1 'polypeptide(L)'
;MSHSDRTRSGTKRLYVGATRQNDGKTITSLGLIAALKKRFDRVGYIKPVGQRYIERDGHRIDEDALLVREACGLDVELADMSPIAIPRGFTEQYIETPDREALARDVLGSFERVASTSDIVVIEGTGHAGVGSVFDMSNADVADLLGARVVLVSSGGIGRPIDEIMLNKALFDSKGVQIVGVIINKVEPEKYDKVSRIVRKGLARLGLACVGVMPYRQLLSRPTMEQVLDDLGGRLISGKSGLRNTIGRTAIGAMAPHEAMDYF
;
A
#
# COMPACT_ATOMS: atom_id res chain seq x y z
N MET A 1 -18.89 18.97 -15.74
CA MET A 1 -19.65 17.73 -15.52
C MET A 1 -19.86 17.59 -14.03
N SER A 2 -21.10 17.48 -13.55
CA SER A 2 -21.42 17.48 -12.12
C SER A 2 -21.04 16.15 -11.47
N HIS A 3 -20.76 16.21 -10.16
CA HIS A 3 -20.36 15.08 -9.30
C HIS A 3 -21.33 13.87 -9.33
N SER A 4 -22.55 14.06 -9.83
CA SER A 4 -23.63 13.07 -9.81
C SER A 4 -23.61 12.02 -10.94
N ASP A 5 -22.77 12.20 -11.96
CA ASP A 5 -22.76 11.29 -13.14
C ASP A 5 -21.72 10.16 -13.05
N ARG A 6 -20.88 10.14 -11.97
CA ARG A 6 -19.76 9.18 -11.81
C ARG A 6 -20.14 7.83 -11.19
N THR A 7 -21.42 7.56 -10.91
CA THR A 7 -21.87 6.38 -10.15
C THR A 7 -22.51 5.29 -11.03
N ARG A 8 -22.03 5.04 -12.24
CA ARG A 8 -22.65 4.04 -13.14
C ARG A 8 -22.14 2.60 -13.02
N SER A 9 -21.14 2.31 -12.20
CA SER A 9 -20.79 0.93 -11.84
C SER A 9 -21.24 0.67 -10.40
N GLY A 10 -22.10 -0.33 -10.18
CA GLY A 10 -22.50 -0.77 -8.82
C GLY A 10 -21.36 -1.33 -7.98
N THR A 11 -20.14 -1.36 -8.51
CA THR A 11 -18.92 -1.86 -7.85
C THR A 11 -18.48 -0.93 -6.74
N LYS A 12 -18.33 -1.48 -5.55
CA LYS A 12 -17.83 -0.75 -4.37
C LYS A 12 -16.34 -0.45 -4.52
N ARG A 13 -15.90 0.70 -3.98
CA ARG A 13 -14.54 1.23 -4.14
C ARG A 13 -13.96 1.57 -2.77
N LEU A 14 -12.87 0.91 -2.40
CA LEU A 14 -12.18 1.13 -1.14
C LEU A 14 -10.73 1.49 -1.39
N TYR A 15 -10.36 2.73 -1.08
CA TYR A 15 -9.00 3.24 -1.22
C TYR A 15 -8.21 3.01 0.07
N VAL A 16 -7.06 2.39 -0.02
CA VAL A 16 -6.12 2.18 1.09
C VAL A 16 -5.00 3.20 0.97
N GLY A 17 -5.09 4.28 1.74
CA GLY A 17 -4.03 5.27 1.89
C GLY A 17 -3.19 5.01 3.14
N ALA A 18 -2.07 5.73 3.28
CA ALA A 18 -1.31 5.74 4.52
C ALA A 18 -0.83 7.14 4.88
N THR A 19 -0.45 7.31 6.15
CA THR A 19 0.11 8.59 6.60
C THR A 19 1.54 8.78 6.15
N ARG A 20 2.26 7.68 5.90
CA ARG A 20 3.65 7.67 5.41
C ARG A 20 3.93 6.44 4.55
N GLN A 21 5.07 6.48 3.87
CA GLN A 21 5.64 5.29 3.26
C GLN A 21 5.97 4.25 4.35
N ASN A 22 5.82 2.97 4.03
CA ASN A 22 6.10 1.84 4.93
C ASN A 22 5.18 1.71 6.15
N ASP A 23 4.06 2.42 6.26
CA ASP A 23 3.08 2.20 7.32
C ASP A 23 2.31 0.87 7.18
N GLY A 24 2.52 0.14 6.08
CA GLY A 24 2.01 -1.22 5.85
C GLY A 24 0.71 -1.26 5.05
N LYS A 25 0.57 -0.38 4.03
CA LYS A 25 -0.55 -0.40 3.09
C LYS A 25 -0.76 -1.78 2.47
N THR A 26 0.29 -2.33 1.85
CA THR A 26 0.23 -3.61 1.13
C THR A 26 -0.22 -4.77 2.01
N ILE A 27 0.34 -4.87 3.23
CA ILE A 27 -0.12 -5.88 4.21
C ILE A 27 -1.58 -5.63 4.63
N THR A 28 -1.98 -4.37 4.77
CA THR A 28 -3.36 -4.01 5.09
C THR A 28 -4.28 -4.34 3.91
N SER A 29 -3.88 -4.06 2.68
CA SER A 29 -4.62 -4.43 1.46
C SER A 29 -4.83 -5.93 1.35
N LEU A 30 -3.78 -6.74 1.58
CA LEU A 30 -3.86 -8.20 1.63
C LEU A 30 -4.89 -8.67 2.69
N GLY A 31 -4.81 -8.13 3.91
CA GLY A 31 -5.74 -8.44 4.99
C GLY A 31 -7.17 -8.04 4.69
N LEU A 32 -7.37 -6.86 4.07
CA LEU A 32 -8.69 -6.39 3.64
C LEU A 32 -9.26 -7.25 2.53
N ILE A 33 -8.49 -7.61 1.51
CA ILE A 33 -8.92 -8.52 0.43
C ILE A 33 -9.35 -9.87 1.02
N ALA A 34 -8.54 -10.45 1.91
CA ALA A 34 -8.87 -11.71 2.58
C ALA A 34 -10.17 -11.62 3.40
N ALA A 35 -10.41 -10.48 4.06
CA ALA A 35 -11.65 -10.25 4.81
C ALA A 35 -12.85 -10.01 3.89
N LEU A 36 -12.64 -9.28 2.79
CA LEU A 36 -13.69 -8.96 1.81
C LEU A 36 -14.14 -10.19 1.02
N LYS A 37 -13.22 -11.12 0.70
CA LYS A 37 -13.55 -12.42 0.07
C LYS A 37 -14.50 -13.29 0.88
N LYS A 38 -14.68 -13.01 2.17
CA LYS A 38 -15.70 -13.68 3.01
C LYS A 38 -17.11 -13.11 2.81
N ARG A 39 -17.25 -11.99 2.11
CA ARG A 39 -18.53 -11.25 1.94
C ARG A 39 -18.87 -10.92 0.50
N PHE A 40 -17.88 -10.96 -0.39
CA PHE A 40 -18.02 -10.67 -1.82
C PHE A 40 -17.39 -11.81 -2.60
N ASP A 41 -18.04 -12.24 -3.63
CA ASP A 41 -17.58 -13.35 -4.46
C ASP A 41 -16.38 -12.90 -5.32
N ARG A 42 -16.40 -11.66 -5.78
CA ARG A 42 -15.39 -11.10 -6.68
C ARG A 42 -14.77 -9.83 -6.08
N VAL A 43 -13.53 -9.95 -5.66
CA VAL A 43 -12.73 -8.83 -5.12
C VAL A 43 -11.64 -8.49 -6.11
N GLY A 44 -11.66 -7.27 -6.63
CA GLY A 44 -10.61 -6.73 -7.48
C GLY A 44 -9.57 -5.94 -6.68
N TYR A 45 -8.44 -5.69 -7.33
CA TYR A 45 -7.37 -4.85 -6.78
C TYR A 45 -6.72 -4.05 -7.89
N ILE A 46 -6.36 -2.81 -7.57
CA ILE A 46 -5.57 -1.93 -8.44
C ILE A 46 -4.64 -1.06 -7.59
N LYS A 47 -3.41 -0.88 -8.07
CA LYS A 47 -2.45 0.13 -7.59
C LYS A 47 -2.23 1.15 -8.71
N PRO A 48 -3.01 2.25 -8.71
CA PRO A 48 -3.09 3.18 -9.85
C PRO A 48 -1.75 3.81 -10.21
N VAL A 49 -0.91 4.09 -9.21
CA VAL A 49 0.41 4.69 -9.36
C VAL A 49 1.44 3.87 -8.62
N GLY A 50 2.39 3.29 -9.34
CA GLY A 50 3.49 2.48 -8.83
C GLY A 50 4.83 3.20 -8.93
N GLN A 51 5.68 3.06 -7.90
CA GLN A 51 7.04 3.62 -7.88
C GLN A 51 8.12 2.55 -7.99
N ARG A 52 7.78 1.29 -7.69
CA ARG A 52 8.66 0.14 -7.81
C ARG A 52 8.04 -0.84 -8.78
N TYR A 53 8.67 -1.06 -9.89
CA TYR A 53 8.12 -1.93 -10.93
C TYR A 53 9.16 -2.89 -11.48
N ILE A 54 8.68 -3.99 -11.97
CA ILE A 54 9.41 -4.93 -12.81
C ILE A 54 8.85 -4.85 -14.24
N GLU A 55 9.68 -5.19 -15.23
CA GLU A 55 9.22 -5.35 -16.61
C GLU A 55 8.77 -6.79 -16.82
N ARG A 56 7.51 -6.96 -17.24
CA ARG A 56 6.93 -8.27 -17.52
C ARG A 56 6.00 -8.17 -18.74
N ASP A 57 6.21 -9.01 -19.71
CA ASP A 57 5.41 -9.09 -20.95
C ASP A 57 5.23 -7.73 -21.66
N GLY A 58 6.28 -6.90 -21.65
CA GLY A 58 6.27 -5.56 -22.24
C GLY A 58 5.57 -4.48 -21.40
N HIS A 59 5.12 -4.81 -20.20
CA HIS A 59 4.48 -3.89 -19.26
C HIS A 59 5.34 -3.67 -18.02
N ARG A 60 5.26 -2.47 -17.45
CA ARG A 60 5.86 -2.12 -16.15
C ARG A 60 4.82 -2.36 -15.07
N ILE A 61 5.02 -3.40 -14.28
CA ILE A 61 4.09 -3.85 -13.26
C ILE A 61 4.68 -3.52 -11.88
N ASP A 62 3.91 -2.83 -11.04
CA ASP A 62 4.31 -2.55 -9.66
C ASP A 62 4.43 -3.87 -8.85
N GLU A 63 5.49 -3.98 -8.04
CA GLU A 63 5.80 -5.18 -7.24
C GLU A 63 4.67 -5.55 -6.28
N ASP A 64 3.97 -4.56 -5.69
CA ASP A 64 2.84 -4.83 -4.80
C ASP A 64 1.64 -5.41 -5.57
N ALA A 65 1.40 -4.99 -6.82
CA ALA A 65 0.33 -5.54 -7.64
C ALA A 65 0.58 -7.03 -7.95
N LEU A 66 1.82 -7.39 -8.28
CA LEU A 66 2.21 -8.78 -8.48
C LEU A 66 2.04 -9.60 -7.19
N LEU A 67 2.57 -9.10 -6.07
CA LEU A 67 2.44 -9.73 -4.76
C LEU A 67 0.98 -9.99 -4.38
N VAL A 68 0.11 -8.98 -4.52
CA VAL A 68 -1.30 -9.09 -4.16
C VAL A 68 -2.03 -10.07 -5.07
N ARG A 69 -1.76 -10.05 -6.39
CA ARG A 69 -2.33 -11.02 -7.33
C ARG A 69 -2.00 -12.46 -6.92
N GLU A 70 -0.73 -12.75 -6.67
CA GLU A 70 -0.27 -14.09 -6.31
C GLU A 70 -0.77 -14.52 -4.92
N ALA A 71 -0.60 -13.67 -3.91
CA ALA A 71 -0.97 -14.01 -2.54
C ALA A 71 -2.48 -14.16 -2.32
N CYS A 72 -3.29 -13.40 -3.07
CA CYS A 72 -4.73 -13.45 -2.97
C CYS A 72 -5.40 -14.32 -4.04
N GLY A 73 -4.67 -14.85 -5.02
CA GLY A 73 -5.24 -15.62 -6.13
C GLY A 73 -6.29 -14.78 -6.87
N LEU A 74 -5.92 -13.57 -7.33
CA LEU A 74 -6.83 -12.72 -8.06
C LEU A 74 -6.77 -13.02 -9.56
N ASP A 75 -7.92 -13.19 -10.18
CA ASP A 75 -8.07 -13.38 -11.61
C ASP A 75 -8.30 -12.01 -12.30
N VAL A 76 -7.25 -11.20 -12.33
CA VAL A 76 -7.22 -9.86 -12.91
C VAL A 76 -5.93 -9.70 -13.71
N GLU A 77 -5.99 -9.06 -14.86
CA GLU A 77 -4.80 -8.78 -15.66
C GLU A 77 -3.84 -7.83 -14.94
N LEU A 78 -2.55 -8.18 -14.89
CA LEU A 78 -1.54 -7.39 -14.18
C LEU A 78 -1.40 -5.97 -14.71
N ALA A 79 -1.51 -5.78 -16.03
CA ALA A 79 -1.46 -4.47 -16.65
C ALA A 79 -2.61 -3.55 -16.16
N ASP A 80 -3.77 -4.13 -15.88
CA ASP A 80 -4.91 -3.39 -15.32
C ASP A 80 -4.77 -3.14 -13.82
N MET A 81 -4.03 -4.00 -13.12
CA MET A 81 -3.74 -3.78 -11.70
C MET A 81 -2.67 -2.70 -11.46
N SER A 82 -1.88 -2.32 -12.47
CA SER A 82 -0.77 -1.36 -12.34
C SER A 82 -0.65 -0.47 -13.59
N PRO A 83 -1.60 0.46 -13.82
CA PRO A 83 -1.64 1.25 -15.06
C PRO A 83 -0.50 2.25 -15.20
N ILE A 84 -0.04 2.87 -14.11
CA ILE A 84 1.01 3.90 -14.15
C ILE A 84 2.21 3.43 -13.34
N ALA A 85 3.35 3.28 -14.00
CA ALA A 85 4.66 3.13 -13.37
C ALA A 85 5.48 4.41 -13.56
N ILE A 86 6.12 4.89 -12.49
CA ILE A 86 6.91 6.12 -12.50
C ILE A 86 8.40 5.78 -12.71
N PRO A 87 8.94 5.88 -13.94
CA PRO A 87 10.35 5.66 -14.20
C PRO A 87 11.21 6.85 -13.75
N ARG A 88 12.53 6.67 -13.77
CA ARG A 88 13.46 7.77 -13.56
C ARG A 88 13.27 8.83 -14.65
N GLY A 89 13.27 10.12 -14.26
CA GLY A 89 13.08 11.25 -15.18
C GLY A 89 11.62 11.56 -15.50
N PHE A 90 10.65 10.73 -15.06
CA PHE A 90 9.23 10.99 -15.31
C PHE A 90 8.75 12.33 -14.73
N THR A 91 9.18 12.65 -13.52
CA THR A 91 8.77 13.87 -12.82
C THR A 91 9.21 15.12 -13.55
N GLU A 92 10.47 15.15 -13.98
CA GLU A 92 11.05 16.25 -14.74
C GLU A 92 10.33 16.42 -16.09
N GLN A 93 10.12 15.32 -16.81
CA GLN A 93 9.39 15.32 -18.08
C GLN A 93 7.96 15.83 -17.90
N TYR A 94 7.27 15.39 -16.84
CA TYR A 94 5.91 15.83 -16.60
C TYR A 94 5.82 17.32 -16.27
N ILE A 95 6.74 17.86 -15.49
CA ILE A 95 6.78 19.30 -15.17
C ILE A 95 6.94 20.13 -16.45
N GLU A 96 7.77 19.69 -17.41
CA GLU A 96 7.97 20.37 -18.69
C GLU A 96 6.78 20.21 -19.64
N THR A 97 6.13 19.05 -19.63
CA THR A 97 5.02 18.75 -20.55
C THR A 97 3.91 18.00 -19.80
N PRO A 98 3.09 18.71 -19.00
CA PRO A 98 2.05 18.07 -18.19
C PRO A 98 0.91 17.53 -19.06
N ASP A 99 0.51 16.29 -18.81
CA ASP A 99 -0.67 15.66 -19.41
C ASP A 99 -1.45 14.85 -18.36
N ARG A 100 -2.16 15.59 -17.49
CA ARG A 100 -3.04 15.00 -16.47
C ARG A 100 -4.16 14.15 -17.10
N GLU A 101 -4.66 14.56 -18.27
CA GLU A 101 -5.77 13.85 -18.90
C GLU A 101 -5.37 12.47 -19.39
N ALA A 102 -4.14 12.30 -19.91
CA ALA A 102 -3.62 10.99 -20.28
C ALA A 102 -3.52 10.08 -19.07
N LEU A 103 -2.90 10.54 -17.98
CA LEU A 103 -2.80 9.76 -16.74
C LEU A 103 -4.18 9.39 -16.18
N ALA A 104 -5.13 10.32 -16.20
CA ALA A 104 -6.49 10.06 -15.73
C ALA A 104 -7.20 9.02 -16.59
N ARG A 105 -7.05 9.07 -17.93
CA ARG A 105 -7.62 8.07 -18.84
C ARG A 105 -7.06 6.67 -18.56
N ASP A 106 -5.74 6.56 -18.35
CA ASP A 106 -5.09 5.27 -18.08
C ASP A 106 -5.59 4.67 -16.77
N VAL A 107 -5.66 5.48 -15.71
CA VAL A 107 -6.19 5.02 -14.40
C VAL A 107 -7.66 4.62 -14.51
N LEU A 108 -8.50 5.44 -15.12
CA LEU A 108 -9.93 5.15 -15.27
C LEU A 108 -10.17 3.92 -16.12
N GLY A 109 -9.51 3.79 -17.27
CA GLY A 109 -9.66 2.65 -18.16
C GLY A 109 -9.28 1.34 -17.51
N SER A 110 -8.15 1.29 -16.80
CA SER A 110 -7.75 0.10 -16.05
C SER A 110 -8.68 -0.20 -14.89
N PHE A 111 -9.10 0.84 -14.15
CA PHE A 111 -10.08 0.66 -13.07
C PHE A 111 -11.41 0.10 -13.59
N GLU A 112 -11.93 0.58 -14.72
CA GLU A 112 -13.17 0.10 -15.30
C GLU A 112 -13.07 -1.38 -15.71
N ARG A 113 -11.94 -1.82 -16.28
CA ARG A 113 -11.72 -3.24 -16.61
C ARG A 113 -11.70 -4.11 -15.35
N VAL A 114 -10.98 -3.71 -14.29
CA VAL A 114 -11.00 -4.41 -12.99
C VAL A 114 -12.39 -4.41 -12.36
N ALA A 115 -13.09 -3.27 -12.38
CA ALA A 115 -14.41 -3.12 -11.78
C ALA A 115 -15.50 -3.93 -12.50
N SER A 116 -15.37 -4.12 -13.81
CA SER A 116 -16.36 -4.86 -14.63
C SER A 116 -16.50 -6.33 -14.18
N THR A 117 -15.46 -6.90 -13.57
CA THR A 117 -15.43 -8.28 -13.09
C THR A 117 -15.46 -8.39 -11.56
N SER A 118 -15.68 -7.27 -10.84
CA SER A 118 -15.56 -7.21 -9.40
C SER A 118 -16.81 -6.62 -8.72
N ASP A 119 -17.17 -7.13 -7.53
CA ASP A 119 -18.23 -6.56 -6.68
C ASP A 119 -17.69 -5.42 -5.81
N ILE A 120 -16.40 -5.51 -5.48
CA ILE A 120 -15.64 -4.47 -4.77
C ILE A 120 -14.20 -4.45 -5.27
N VAL A 121 -13.63 -3.25 -5.41
CA VAL A 121 -12.22 -3.05 -5.76
C VAL A 121 -11.48 -2.40 -4.60
N VAL A 122 -10.38 -3.00 -4.17
CA VAL A 122 -9.40 -2.42 -3.26
C VAL A 122 -8.39 -1.64 -4.10
N ILE A 123 -8.27 -0.34 -3.83
CA ILE A 123 -7.40 0.58 -4.55
C ILE A 123 -6.26 0.95 -3.59
N GLU A 124 -5.02 0.62 -3.94
CA GLU A 124 -3.88 0.91 -3.07
C GLU A 124 -3.13 2.15 -3.52
N GLY A 125 -2.98 3.10 -2.61
CA GLY A 125 -2.20 4.32 -2.84
C GLY A 125 -0.69 4.13 -2.64
N THR A 126 0.08 5.15 -3.01
CA THR A 126 1.54 5.17 -2.90
C THR A 126 1.99 6.27 -1.93
N GLY A 127 2.76 5.91 -0.88
CA GLY A 127 3.23 6.87 0.12
C GLY A 127 2.11 7.49 0.95
N HIS A 128 2.17 8.80 1.22
CA HIS A 128 1.16 9.58 1.95
C HIS A 128 0.17 10.27 1.00
N ALA A 129 -0.87 10.94 1.53
CA ALA A 129 -1.94 11.55 0.75
C ALA A 129 -1.48 12.42 -0.42
N GLY A 130 -0.39 13.16 -0.25
CA GLY A 130 0.14 14.09 -1.25
C GLY A 130 1.15 13.49 -2.24
N VAL A 131 1.53 12.21 -2.11
CA VAL A 131 2.45 11.60 -3.10
C VAL A 131 1.78 11.52 -4.45
N GLY A 132 2.47 12.02 -5.48
CA GLY A 132 1.94 12.18 -6.83
C GLY A 132 1.44 13.59 -7.16
N SER A 133 1.42 14.52 -6.19
CA SER A 133 1.00 15.92 -6.46
C SER A 133 1.81 16.60 -7.55
N VAL A 134 3.07 16.24 -7.72
CA VAL A 134 3.96 16.81 -8.73
C VAL A 134 3.53 16.50 -10.17
N PHE A 135 2.74 15.44 -10.36
CA PHE A 135 2.16 15.06 -11.65
C PHE A 135 0.62 14.92 -11.59
N ASP A 136 -0.02 15.72 -10.73
CA ASP A 136 -1.48 15.86 -10.61
C ASP A 136 -2.25 14.55 -10.34
N MET A 137 -1.56 13.55 -9.77
CA MET A 137 -2.08 12.24 -9.38
C MET A 137 -1.73 11.92 -7.93
N SER A 138 -1.95 12.88 -7.00
CA SER A 138 -1.83 12.58 -5.59
C SER A 138 -2.81 11.47 -5.19
N ASN A 139 -2.56 10.78 -4.07
CA ASN A 139 -3.49 9.78 -3.56
C ASN A 139 -4.90 10.38 -3.35
N ALA A 140 -4.98 11.67 -2.99
CA ALA A 140 -6.26 12.35 -2.86
C ALA A 140 -6.92 12.61 -4.22
N ASP A 141 -6.15 13.00 -5.25
CA ASP A 141 -6.66 13.17 -6.61
C ASP A 141 -7.16 11.85 -7.21
N VAL A 142 -6.41 10.77 -7.01
CA VAL A 142 -6.79 9.43 -7.50
C VAL A 142 -8.02 8.91 -6.77
N ALA A 143 -8.13 9.11 -5.45
CA ALA A 143 -9.29 8.70 -4.69
C ALA A 143 -10.56 9.47 -5.12
N ASP A 144 -10.45 10.77 -5.40
CA ASP A 144 -11.53 11.60 -5.98
C ASP A 144 -11.87 11.14 -7.40
N LEU A 145 -10.87 11.00 -8.27
CA LEU A 145 -11.03 10.55 -9.66
C LEU A 145 -11.83 9.24 -9.74
N LEU A 146 -11.52 8.30 -8.84
CA LEU A 146 -12.16 7.00 -8.79
C LEU A 146 -13.44 6.99 -7.94
N GLY A 147 -13.83 8.10 -7.31
CA GLY A 147 -15.00 8.18 -6.43
C GLY A 147 -14.92 7.20 -5.25
N ALA A 148 -13.73 6.98 -4.70
CA ALA A 148 -13.46 5.98 -3.69
C ALA A 148 -13.55 6.57 -2.28
N ARG A 149 -13.96 5.75 -1.31
CA ARG A 149 -13.86 6.05 0.13
C ARG A 149 -12.55 5.53 0.68
N VAL A 150 -11.93 6.27 1.60
CA VAL A 150 -10.57 6.00 2.08
C VAL A 150 -10.59 5.29 3.44
N VAL A 151 -9.81 4.21 3.55
CA VAL A 151 -9.26 3.72 4.81
C VAL A 151 -7.82 4.20 4.91
N LEU A 152 -7.50 4.93 5.98
CA LEU A 152 -6.17 5.48 6.18
C LEU A 152 -5.38 4.63 7.17
N VAL A 153 -4.21 4.19 6.78
CA VAL A 153 -3.29 3.38 7.61
C VAL A 153 -2.24 4.28 8.23
N SER A 154 -2.01 4.14 9.53
CA SER A 154 -0.95 4.84 10.25
C SER A 154 -0.18 3.89 11.16
N SER A 155 1.07 4.22 11.48
CA SER A 155 1.90 3.41 12.39
C SER A 155 1.41 3.45 13.82
N GLY A 156 1.87 2.49 14.64
CA GLY A 156 1.58 2.43 16.07
C GLY A 156 2.11 3.63 16.86
N GLY A 157 1.32 4.04 17.85
CA GLY A 157 1.59 5.19 18.70
C GLY A 157 0.31 5.95 19.03
N ILE A 158 0.41 7.06 19.77
CA ILE A 158 -0.77 7.83 20.20
C ILE A 158 -0.72 9.25 19.60
N GLY A 159 0.28 10.06 19.97
CA GLY A 159 0.34 11.47 19.55
C GLY A 159 0.66 11.62 18.07
N ARG A 160 1.89 11.35 17.69
CA ARG A 160 2.38 11.50 16.31
C ARG A 160 1.48 10.85 15.24
N PRO A 161 0.99 9.60 15.40
CA PRO A 161 0.09 9.03 14.40
C PRO A 161 -1.20 9.82 14.21
N ILE A 162 -1.79 10.34 15.28
CA ILE A 162 -3.01 11.17 15.19
C ILE A 162 -2.71 12.47 14.45
N ASP A 163 -1.59 13.14 14.74
CA ASP A 163 -1.19 14.37 14.06
C ASP A 163 -0.98 14.11 12.56
N GLU A 164 -0.28 13.04 12.19
CA GLU A 164 -0.07 12.64 10.80
C GLU A 164 -1.37 12.26 10.08
N ILE A 165 -2.32 11.61 10.77
CA ILE A 165 -3.65 11.32 10.23
C ILE A 165 -4.36 12.62 9.89
N MET A 166 -4.31 13.64 10.77
CA MET A 166 -4.97 14.93 10.52
C MET A 166 -4.35 15.70 9.36
N LEU A 167 -3.02 15.66 9.19
CA LEU A 167 -2.35 16.25 8.02
C LEU A 167 -2.82 15.60 6.71
N ASN A 168 -2.86 14.27 6.67
CA ASN A 168 -3.31 13.55 5.48
C ASN A 168 -4.80 13.77 5.22
N LYS A 169 -5.62 13.79 6.29
CA LYS A 169 -7.05 14.05 6.21
C LYS A 169 -7.34 15.40 5.56
N ALA A 170 -6.60 16.44 5.91
CA ALA A 170 -6.80 17.77 5.34
C ALA A 170 -6.73 17.77 3.80
N LEU A 171 -5.83 17.00 3.21
CA LEU A 171 -5.72 16.88 1.75
C LEU A 171 -6.89 16.09 1.15
N PHE A 172 -7.30 14.96 1.76
CA PHE A 172 -8.49 14.23 1.31
C PHE A 172 -9.75 15.08 1.42
N ASP A 173 -9.93 15.80 2.52
CA ASP A 173 -11.06 16.72 2.71
C ASP A 173 -11.10 17.83 1.65
N SER A 174 -9.94 18.39 1.28
CA SER A 174 -9.84 19.44 0.25
C SER A 174 -10.30 18.97 -1.14
N LYS A 175 -10.30 17.66 -1.37
CA LYS A 175 -10.80 17.01 -2.60
C LYS A 175 -12.21 16.43 -2.42
N GLY A 176 -12.86 16.64 -1.26
CA GLY A 176 -14.18 16.07 -0.96
C GLY A 176 -14.17 14.55 -0.74
N VAL A 177 -13.02 13.95 -0.52
CA VAL A 177 -12.87 12.50 -0.33
C VAL A 177 -13.07 12.10 1.12
N GLN A 178 -14.02 11.20 1.36
CA GLN A 178 -14.36 10.76 2.71
C GLN A 178 -13.41 9.68 3.23
N ILE A 179 -12.82 9.91 4.41
CA ILE A 179 -12.15 8.87 5.21
C ILE A 179 -13.22 8.13 6.02
N VAL A 180 -13.44 6.85 5.71
CA VAL A 180 -14.44 6.01 6.38
C VAL A 180 -13.88 5.22 7.57
N GLY A 181 -12.56 5.17 7.70
CA GLY A 181 -11.92 4.51 8.83
C GLY A 181 -10.41 4.71 8.87
N VAL A 182 -9.86 4.49 10.05
CA VAL A 182 -8.42 4.50 10.30
C VAL A 182 -7.98 3.16 10.85
N ILE A 183 -6.88 2.64 10.34
CA ILE A 183 -6.20 1.45 10.85
C ILE A 183 -4.88 1.90 11.45
N ILE A 184 -4.64 1.53 12.71
CA ILE A 184 -3.36 1.72 13.38
C ILE A 184 -2.59 0.42 13.30
N ASN A 185 -1.51 0.43 12.54
CA ASN A 185 -0.68 -0.74 12.27
C ASN A 185 0.64 -0.70 13.07
N LYS A 186 1.32 -1.83 13.17
CA LYS A 186 2.65 -1.95 13.81
C LYS A 186 2.69 -1.47 15.27
N VAL A 187 1.63 -1.71 16.03
CA VAL A 187 1.62 -1.42 17.47
C VAL A 187 2.50 -2.42 18.20
N GLU A 188 3.43 -1.94 19.00
CA GLU A 188 4.29 -2.80 19.84
C GLU A 188 3.42 -3.67 20.74
N PRO A 189 3.65 -5.01 20.77
CA PRO A 189 2.80 -5.93 21.51
C PRO A 189 2.62 -5.56 22.99
N GLU A 190 3.69 -5.09 23.65
CA GLU A 190 3.69 -4.72 25.07
C GLU A 190 2.83 -3.47 25.34
N LYS A 191 2.59 -2.65 24.32
CA LYS A 191 1.81 -1.41 24.42
C LYS A 191 0.42 -1.53 23.81
N TYR A 192 0.07 -2.72 23.29
CA TYR A 192 -1.12 -2.90 22.44
C TYR A 192 -2.41 -2.43 23.10
N ASP A 193 -2.72 -2.87 24.31
CA ASP A 193 -3.96 -2.53 25.00
C ASP A 193 -4.07 -1.03 25.30
N LYS A 194 -2.97 -0.44 25.78
CA LYS A 194 -2.91 0.99 26.06
C LYS A 194 -3.10 1.82 24.80
N VAL A 195 -2.35 1.52 23.75
CA VAL A 195 -2.42 2.25 22.47
C VAL A 195 -3.80 2.08 21.86
N SER A 196 -4.30 0.83 21.77
CA SER A 196 -5.61 0.54 21.20
C SER A 196 -6.73 1.34 21.89
N ARG A 197 -6.75 1.37 23.20
CA ARG A 197 -7.76 2.09 23.98
C ARG A 197 -7.67 3.61 23.80
N ILE A 198 -6.46 4.17 23.84
CA ILE A 198 -6.28 5.63 23.83
C ILE A 198 -6.46 6.17 22.41
N VAL A 199 -5.89 5.51 21.38
CA VAL A 199 -6.00 5.97 20.00
C VAL A 199 -7.45 5.96 19.51
N ARG A 200 -8.26 4.95 19.88
CA ARG A 200 -9.70 4.92 19.56
C ARG A 200 -10.41 6.13 20.13
N LYS A 201 -10.14 6.49 21.39
CA LYS A 201 -10.73 7.68 22.02
C LYS A 201 -10.25 8.97 21.33
N GLY A 202 -8.95 9.05 21.01
CA GLY A 202 -8.38 10.23 20.33
C GLY A 202 -9.00 10.45 18.96
N LEU A 203 -9.10 9.40 18.13
CA LEU A 203 -9.70 9.48 16.81
C LEU A 203 -11.21 9.78 16.86
N ALA A 204 -11.94 9.19 17.80
CA ALA A 204 -13.37 9.48 17.98
C ALA A 204 -13.64 10.95 18.31
N ARG A 205 -12.78 11.61 19.12
CA ARG A 205 -12.85 13.05 19.38
C ARG A 205 -12.68 13.93 18.12
N LEU A 206 -12.00 13.38 17.11
CA LEU A 206 -11.73 14.04 15.81
C LEU A 206 -12.73 13.61 14.72
N GLY A 207 -13.80 12.90 15.11
CA GLY A 207 -14.81 12.41 14.18
C GLY A 207 -14.34 11.26 13.27
N LEU A 208 -13.29 10.55 13.66
CA LEU A 208 -12.74 9.44 12.87
C LEU A 208 -12.97 8.09 13.56
N ALA A 209 -13.42 7.11 12.78
CA ALA A 209 -13.59 5.74 13.25
C ALA A 209 -12.26 4.98 13.19
N CYS A 210 -11.79 4.44 14.33
CA CYS A 210 -10.70 3.48 14.36
C CYS A 210 -11.26 2.07 14.07
N VAL A 211 -11.12 1.60 12.82
CA VAL A 211 -11.68 0.33 12.35
C VAL A 211 -10.78 -0.87 12.63
N GLY A 212 -9.51 -0.63 12.92
CA GLY A 212 -8.55 -1.68 13.24
C GLY A 212 -7.35 -1.18 14.02
N VAL A 213 -6.80 -2.05 14.89
CA VAL A 213 -5.50 -1.88 15.52
C VAL A 213 -4.76 -3.19 15.34
N MET A 214 -3.58 -3.15 14.72
CA MET A 214 -2.81 -4.34 14.39
C MET A 214 -1.46 -4.33 15.13
N PRO A 215 -1.11 -5.42 15.82
CA PRO A 215 0.17 -5.50 16.49
C PRO A 215 1.31 -5.65 15.47
N TYR A 216 2.49 -5.16 15.84
CA TYR A 216 3.71 -5.44 15.11
C TYR A 216 4.02 -6.94 15.14
N ARG A 217 4.29 -7.50 13.98
CA ARG A 217 4.68 -8.90 13.83
C ARG A 217 6.04 -8.96 13.14
N GLN A 218 7.07 -9.28 13.91
CA GLN A 218 8.45 -9.34 13.43
C GLN A 218 8.63 -10.25 12.21
N LEU A 219 7.86 -11.33 12.12
CA LEU A 219 7.88 -12.26 10.99
C LEU A 219 7.64 -11.55 9.65
N LEU A 220 6.73 -10.57 9.61
CA LEU A 220 6.37 -9.84 8.38
C LEU A 220 7.44 -8.83 7.91
N SER A 221 8.47 -8.60 8.70
CA SER A 221 9.59 -7.70 8.37
C SER A 221 10.92 -8.43 8.19
N ARG A 222 10.93 -9.76 8.32
CA ARG A 222 12.15 -10.56 8.14
C ARG A 222 12.31 -10.93 6.68
N PRO A 223 13.42 -10.53 6.02
CA PRO A 223 13.70 -10.96 4.66
C PRO A 223 14.00 -12.45 4.62
N THR A 224 13.78 -13.07 3.47
CA THR A 224 14.29 -14.40 3.17
C THR A 224 15.76 -14.32 2.72
N MET A 225 16.46 -15.44 2.76
CA MET A 225 17.81 -15.53 2.20
C MET A 225 17.83 -15.27 0.69
N GLU A 226 16.75 -15.63 -0.02
CA GLU A 226 16.57 -15.35 -1.45
C GLU A 226 16.51 -13.84 -1.71
N GLN A 227 15.68 -13.10 -0.95
CA GLN A 227 15.62 -11.64 -1.05
C GLN A 227 16.96 -10.97 -0.79
N VAL A 228 17.71 -11.44 0.23
CA VAL A 228 19.05 -10.88 0.49
C VAL A 228 20.03 -11.22 -0.62
N LEU A 229 19.96 -12.42 -1.20
CA LEU A 229 20.78 -12.79 -2.33
C LEU A 229 20.56 -11.89 -3.53
N ASP A 230 19.29 -11.61 -3.84
CA ASP A 230 18.86 -10.75 -4.94
C ASP A 230 19.23 -9.27 -4.70
N ASP A 231 18.93 -8.75 -3.52
CA ASP A 231 19.25 -7.36 -3.14
C ASP A 231 20.76 -7.05 -3.18
N LEU A 232 21.58 -8.03 -2.82
CA LEU A 232 23.03 -7.87 -2.85
C LEU A 232 23.67 -8.21 -4.22
N GLY A 233 22.87 -8.68 -5.18
CA GLY A 233 23.40 -9.17 -6.45
C GLY A 233 24.38 -10.33 -6.25
N GLY A 234 24.17 -11.14 -5.23
CA GLY A 234 25.07 -12.20 -4.82
C GLY A 234 24.99 -13.43 -5.71
N ARG A 235 25.96 -14.33 -5.56
CA ARG A 235 25.97 -15.62 -6.23
C ARG A 235 25.81 -16.76 -5.21
N LEU A 236 24.78 -17.58 -5.42
CA LEU A 236 24.57 -18.77 -4.60
C LEU A 236 25.69 -19.78 -4.84
N ILE A 237 26.44 -20.13 -3.80
CA ILE A 237 27.50 -21.15 -3.85
C ILE A 237 26.93 -22.54 -3.50
N SER A 238 26.10 -22.60 -2.44
CA SER A 238 25.46 -23.83 -1.98
C SER A 238 24.21 -23.51 -1.13
N GLY A 239 23.42 -24.50 -0.75
CA GLY A 239 22.30 -24.35 0.17
C GLY A 239 20.99 -23.85 -0.49
N LYS A 240 20.69 -24.24 -1.73
CA LYS A 240 19.48 -23.86 -2.46
C LYS A 240 18.18 -24.09 -1.66
N SER A 241 18.11 -25.15 -0.86
CA SER A 241 16.95 -25.46 -0.02
C SER A 241 16.73 -24.45 1.11
N GLY A 242 17.75 -23.68 1.50
CA GLY A 242 17.68 -22.66 2.55
C GLY A 242 17.27 -21.27 2.05
N LEU A 243 17.10 -21.04 0.75
CA LEU A 243 16.78 -19.71 0.21
C LEU A 243 15.45 -19.14 0.75
N ARG A 244 14.49 -20.01 1.03
CA ARG A 244 13.18 -19.62 1.61
C ARG A 244 13.21 -19.42 3.13
N ASN A 245 14.32 -19.69 3.80
CA ASN A 245 14.44 -19.44 5.23
C ASN A 245 14.45 -17.93 5.50
N THR A 246 13.66 -17.51 6.48
CA THR A 246 13.65 -16.12 6.95
C THR A 246 14.85 -15.86 7.87
N ILE A 247 15.43 -14.66 7.75
CA ILE A 247 16.56 -14.24 8.57
C ILE A 247 16.04 -13.84 9.95
N GLY A 248 16.46 -14.56 10.99
CA GLY A 248 16.08 -14.28 12.36
C GLY A 248 16.86 -13.14 12.98
N ARG A 249 18.17 -13.04 12.66
CA ARG A 249 19.09 -12.05 13.23
C ARG A 249 20.20 -11.75 12.21
N THR A 250 20.61 -10.49 12.15
CA THR A 250 21.85 -10.08 11.48
C THR A 250 22.88 -9.68 12.53
N ALA A 251 24.12 -10.04 12.32
CA ALA A 251 25.24 -9.68 13.16
C ALA A 251 26.41 -9.16 12.32
N ILE A 252 27.19 -8.23 12.87
CA ILE A 252 28.41 -7.74 12.25
C ILE A 252 29.57 -8.49 12.89
N GLY A 253 30.25 -9.34 12.10
CA GLY A 253 31.42 -10.09 12.55
C GLY A 253 32.73 -9.39 12.16
N ALA A 254 33.08 -8.31 12.84
CA ALA A 254 34.35 -7.60 12.64
C ALA A 254 35.38 -7.97 13.71
N MET A 255 35.53 -9.27 14.00
CA MET A 255 36.40 -9.80 15.07
C MET A 255 37.16 -11.03 14.59
N ALA A 256 38.21 -11.39 15.32
CA ALA A 256 38.98 -12.59 15.03
C ALA A 256 38.10 -13.86 15.18
N PRO A 257 38.34 -14.94 14.41
CA PRO A 257 37.50 -16.14 14.43
C PRO A 257 37.30 -16.76 15.81
N HIS A 258 38.31 -16.74 16.68
CA HIS A 258 38.25 -17.31 18.03
C HIS A 258 37.32 -16.47 18.94
N GLU A 259 37.25 -15.15 18.74
CA GLU A 259 36.34 -14.26 19.49
C GLU A 259 34.89 -14.38 18.96
N ALA A 260 34.73 -14.66 17.66
CA ALA A 260 33.44 -14.82 17.03
C ALA A 260 32.65 -16.03 17.55
N MET A 261 33.35 -17.09 18.00
CA MET A 261 32.72 -18.31 18.51
C MET A 261 31.85 -18.10 19.74
N ASP A 262 32.11 -17.05 20.51
CA ASP A 262 31.33 -16.69 21.69
C ASP A 262 30.01 -15.93 21.37
N TYR A 263 29.85 -15.49 20.09
CA TYR A 263 28.73 -14.68 19.62
C TYR A 263 27.83 -15.38 18.59
N PHE A 264 28.30 -16.46 17.95
CA PHE A 264 27.63 -17.26 16.96
C PHE A 264 27.37 -18.68 17.43
#